data_e9a8afb8d3037bb1906a744ae81ccd72
#
_entry.id   e9a8afb8d3037bb1906a744ae81ccd72
#
_cell.length_a   1.000
_cell.length_b   1.000
_cell.length_c   1.000
_cell.angle_alpha   90.00
_cell.angle_beta   90.00
_cell.angle_gamma   90.00
#
_symmetry.space_group_name_H-M   'P 1'
#
loop_
_entity.id
_entity.type
_entity.pdbx_description
1 polymer ?
#
loop_
_entity_poly.entity_id
_entity_poly.type
_entity_poly.pdbx_seq_one_letter_code
_entity_poly.pdbx_strand_id
1 'polypeptide(L)'
;FHRTFDAIKEVNPGFRVGGPAVCGGTDEKWIQAFMEYCHENHIPVDFVTRHHYTIDPPECIGHYAYSELMKAEDGFANLKTTRDIIDSFPEYKGLQIHITEFNSSYTPQGVIHDTNLNAAFIAQQLSRLGDVNESYSYWTFGDVFEELRVPFTPFHGGFGLVANGCITKPTFWTFAFYKKLEESEANCVYKDDNIVVLKRANGDYLGVAWNIARKSTEQGKEKMLLEFTFPAEQEEYCFLTKTVDEETCNPLKVWHDMGEPANLSEEQTKLIRESSRPFVKTERKKQEDGNICVELPVNENGVVYFELNAGKVNPDRGYDYDRVVSLKA
;
A
#
# COMPACT_ATOMS: atom_id res chain seq x y z
N PHE A 1 30.87 7.16 1.25
CA PHE A 1 30.54 5.77 1.62
C PHE A 1 31.72 5.09 2.31
N HIS A 2 32.89 4.91 1.65
CA HIS A 2 34.04 4.14 2.14
C HIS A 2 34.45 4.52 3.58
N ARG A 3 34.75 5.80 3.83
CA ARG A 3 35.13 6.27 5.16
C ARG A 3 34.09 6.02 6.24
N THR A 4 32.81 6.15 5.89
CA THR A 4 31.70 5.86 6.80
C THR A 4 31.59 4.37 7.07
N PHE A 5 31.77 3.54 6.04
CA PHE A 5 31.82 2.09 6.17
C PHE A 5 32.89 1.67 7.18
N ASP A 6 34.14 2.12 6.98
CA ASP A 6 35.27 1.79 7.88
C ASP A 6 34.96 2.20 9.31
N ALA A 7 34.53 3.44 9.54
CA ALA A 7 34.21 3.96 10.87
C ALA A 7 33.08 3.15 11.57
N ILE A 8 32.07 2.72 10.84
CA ILE A 8 31.00 1.87 11.40
C ILE A 8 31.55 0.49 11.76
N LYS A 9 32.35 -0.11 10.88
CA LYS A 9 32.94 -1.44 11.09
C LYS A 9 33.98 -1.43 12.23
N GLU A 10 34.66 -0.31 12.46
CA GLU A 10 35.53 -0.12 13.66
C GLU A 10 34.73 -0.17 14.95
N VAL A 11 33.53 0.41 14.98
CA VAL A 11 32.63 0.38 16.15
C VAL A 11 32.06 -1.02 16.38
N ASN A 12 31.53 -1.62 15.33
CA ASN A 12 31.03 -2.99 15.39
C ASN A 12 31.05 -3.63 13.98
N PRO A 13 31.91 -4.64 13.75
CA PRO A 13 32.01 -5.30 12.45
C PRO A 13 30.73 -6.03 12.03
N GLY A 14 29.81 -6.31 12.97
CA GLY A 14 28.51 -6.94 12.69
C GLY A 14 27.44 -5.99 12.14
N PHE A 15 27.65 -4.67 12.19
CA PHE A 15 26.71 -3.72 11.61
C PHE A 15 26.77 -3.78 10.09
N ARG A 16 25.57 -3.84 9.46
CA ARG A 16 25.45 -3.80 8.00
C ARG A 16 25.50 -2.36 7.50
N VAL A 17 26.24 -2.13 6.42
CA VAL A 17 26.42 -0.80 5.83
C VAL A 17 26.15 -0.89 4.33
N GLY A 18 25.23 -0.07 3.84
CA GLY A 18 24.85 0.00 2.44
C GLY A 18 24.60 1.41 1.96
N GLY A 19 24.31 1.56 0.70
CA GLY A 19 24.05 2.83 0.03
C GLY A 19 23.71 2.60 -1.43
N PRO A 20 23.66 3.67 -2.26
CA PRO A 20 23.94 5.08 -1.96
C PRO A 20 22.72 5.93 -1.57
N ALA A 21 21.51 5.35 -1.46
CA ALA A 21 20.26 6.04 -1.12
C ALA A 21 19.93 7.19 -2.09
N VAL A 22 20.03 6.91 -3.38
CA VAL A 22 19.80 7.89 -4.44
C VAL A 22 18.34 8.01 -4.83
N CYS A 23 17.94 9.18 -5.35
CA CYS A 23 16.58 9.47 -5.80
C CYS A 23 16.56 9.93 -7.26
N GLY A 24 15.37 9.85 -7.89
CA GLY A 24 15.05 10.42 -9.19
C GLY A 24 15.49 9.62 -10.40
N GLY A 25 15.26 10.16 -11.61
CA GLY A 25 15.51 9.51 -12.89
C GLY A 25 16.98 9.26 -13.24
N THR A 26 17.90 9.47 -12.31
CA THR A 26 19.35 9.20 -12.47
C THR A 26 19.82 8.00 -11.67
N ASP A 27 18.88 7.22 -11.12
CA ASP A 27 19.17 6.10 -10.24
C ASP A 27 20.15 5.11 -10.84
N GLU A 28 19.90 4.68 -12.07
CA GLU A 28 20.74 3.72 -12.79
C GLU A 28 22.17 4.24 -12.90
N LYS A 29 22.34 5.51 -13.30
CA LYS A 29 23.66 6.12 -13.41
C LYS A 29 24.38 6.14 -12.06
N TRP A 30 23.70 6.52 -10.98
CA TRP A 30 24.28 6.58 -9.66
C TRP A 30 24.58 5.19 -9.09
N ILE A 31 23.68 4.25 -9.23
CA ILE A 31 23.88 2.86 -8.80
C ILE A 31 25.05 2.24 -9.57
N GLN A 32 25.09 2.41 -10.88
CA GLN A 32 26.20 1.93 -11.71
C GLN A 32 27.54 2.48 -11.20
N ALA A 33 27.67 3.81 -11.08
CA ALA A 33 28.91 4.46 -10.65
C ALA A 33 29.30 4.06 -9.21
N PHE A 34 28.32 3.86 -8.31
CA PHE A 34 28.57 3.40 -6.95
C PHE A 34 29.15 1.98 -6.94
N MET A 35 28.55 1.07 -7.71
CA MET A 35 28.98 -0.33 -7.77
C MET A 35 30.37 -0.43 -8.44
N GLU A 36 30.62 0.32 -9.54
CA GLU A 36 31.93 0.42 -10.20
C GLU A 36 33.01 0.91 -9.21
N TYR A 37 32.73 2.00 -8.51
CA TYR A 37 33.67 2.55 -7.52
C TYR A 37 34.00 1.55 -6.41
N CYS A 38 32.99 0.86 -5.89
CA CYS A 38 33.18 -0.14 -4.83
C CYS A 38 33.98 -1.34 -5.37
N HIS A 39 33.69 -1.79 -6.58
CA HIS A 39 34.43 -2.87 -7.24
C HIS A 39 35.91 -2.51 -7.45
N GLU A 40 36.20 -1.39 -8.08
CA GLU A 40 37.57 -0.96 -8.39
C GLU A 40 38.42 -0.72 -7.13
N ASN A 41 37.80 -0.31 -6.03
CA ASN A 41 38.49 -0.02 -4.79
C ASN A 41 38.36 -1.15 -3.75
N HIS A 42 37.79 -2.30 -4.11
CA HIS A 42 37.60 -3.47 -3.25
C HIS A 42 36.85 -3.15 -1.93
N ILE A 43 35.83 -2.28 -2.01
CA ILE A 43 35.06 -1.83 -0.85
C ILE A 43 33.88 -2.78 -0.65
N PRO A 44 33.74 -3.43 0.52
CA PRO A 44 32.58 -4.25 0.81
C PRO A 44 31.29 -3.43 0.83
N VAL A 45 30.20 -4.03 0.37
CA VAL A 45 28.85 -3.47 0.43
C VAL A 45 27.92 -4.53 1.00
N ASP A 46 27.20 -4.24 2.07
CA ASP A 46 26.32 -5.22 2.71
C ASP A 46 24.91 -5.26 2.10
N PHE A 47 24.46 -4.17 1.47
CA PHE A 47 23.19 -4.03 0.74
C PHE A 47 23.18 -2.75 -0.10
N VAL A 48 22.28 -2.67 -1.08
CA VAL A 48 22.11 -1.47 -1.91
C VAL A 48 20.81 -0.76 -1.55
N THR A 49 20.82 0.58 -1.59
CA THR A 49 19.65 1.39 -1.27
C THR A 49 19.34 2.41 -2.34
N ARG A 50 18.06 2.67 -2.55
CA ARG A 50 17.57 3.74 -3.43
C ARG A 50 16.18 4.21 -2.99
N HIS A 51 15.74 5.35 -3.54
CA HIS A 51 14.35 5.79 -3.46
C HIS A 51 13.54 5.26 -4.66
N HIS A 52 12.22 5.22 -4.51
CA HIS A 52 11.31 4.75 -5.57
C HIS A 52 10.03 5.58 -5.60
N TYR A 53 9.96 6.49 -6.56
CA TYR A 53 8.81 7.32 -6.86
C TYR A 53 8.41 7.10 -8.32
N THR A 54 7.11 6.98 -8.60
CA THR A 54 6.61 6.47 -9.88
C THR A 54 5.50 7.35 -10.43
N ILE A 55 5.83 8.63 -10.63
CA ILE A 55 4.99 9.60 -11.30
C ILE A 55 5.71 10.25 -12.47
N ASP A 56 4.92 10.76 -13.42
CA ASP A 56 5.42 11.70 -14.41
C ASP A 56 5.74 13.07 -13.76
N PRO A 57 6.56 13.92 -14.41
CA PRO A 57 6.87 15.25 -13.91
C PRO A 57 5.59 16.03 -13.59
N PRO A 58 5.48 16.66 -12.41
CA PRO A 58 4.27 17.33 -11.98
C PRO A 58 4.03 18.64 -12.73
N GLU A 59 2.76 18.94 -12.99
CA GLU A 59 2.29 20.27 -13.33
C GLU A 59 1.96 21.03 -12.03
N CYS A 60 2.65 22.15 -11.77
CA CYS A 60 2.43 22.95 -10.58
C CYS A 60 1.44 24.09 -10.86
N ILE A 61 0.31 24.10 -10.15
CA ILE A 61 -0.71 25.14 -10.22
C ILE A 61 -0.90 25.75 -8.83
N GLY A 62 -0.46 26.99 -8.64
CA GLY A 62 -0.47 27.63 -7.32
C GLY A 62 0.41 26.88 -6.32
N HIS A 63 -0.20 26.30 -5.31
CA HIS A 63 0.49 25.55 -4.25
C HIS A 63 0.39 24.03 -4.42
N TYR A 64 -0.22 23.55 -5.48
CA TYR A 64 -0.51 22.13 -5.68
C TYR A 64 0.27 21.57 -6.86
N ALA A 65 0.70 20.34 -6.75
CA ALA A 65 1.35 19.60 -7.80
C ALA A 65 0.44 18.46 -8.26
N TYR A 66 0.12 18.48 -9.54
CA TYR A 66 -0.70 17.47 -10.20
C TYR A 66 0.21 16.56 -11.02
N SER A 67 0.10 15.28 -10.82
CA SER A 67 0.94 14.28 -11.50
C SER A 67 0.13 13.06 -11.87
N GLU A 68 0.47 12.45 -12.98
CA GLU A 68 -0.05 11.14 -13.35
C GLU A 68 0.90 10.04 -12.87
N LEU A 69 0.32 8.92 -12.46
CA LEU A 69 1.11 7.74 -12.11
C LEU A 69 1.75 7.15 -13.38
N MET A 70 3.02 6.77 -13.29
CA MET A 70 3.64 5.92 -14.31
C MET A 70 2.93 4.57 -14.36
N LYS A 71 3.02 3.89 -15.50
CA LYS A 71 2.58 2.49 -15.58
C LYS A 71 3.37 1.65 -14.58
N ALA A 72 2.70 0.67 -13.97
CA ALA A 72 3.33 -0.18 -12.96
C ALA A 72 4.55 -0.92 -13.53
N GLU A 73 4.45 -1.39 -14.77
CA GLU A 73 5.51 -2.11 -15.47
C GLU A 73 6.78 -1.25 -15.60
N ASP A 74 6.63 0.04 -15.90
CA ASP A 74 7.77 0.96 -16.05
C ASP A 74 8.45 1.21 -14.70
N GLY A 75 7.67 1.37 -13.61
CA GLY A 75 8.20 1.50 -12.26
C GLY A 75 8.95 0.25 -11.79
N PHE A 76 8.39 -0.94 -12.04
CA PHE A 76 9.05 -2.20 -11.68
C PHE A 76 10.26 -2.50 -12.59
N ALA A 77 10.23 -2.09 -13.87
CA ALA A 77 11.39 -2.20 -14.75
C ALA A 77 12.60 -1.42 -14.21
N ASN A 78 12.38 -0.25 -13.61
CA ASN A 78 13.46 0.52 -12.97
C ASN A 78 14.10 -0.25 -11.81
N LEU A 79 13.32 -0.93 -10.97
CA LEU A 79 13.86 -1.76 -9.89
C LEU A 79 14.65 -2.96 -10.43
N LYS A 80 14.15 -3.57 -11.50
CA LYS A 80 14.85 -4.66 -12.18
C LYS A 80 16.19 -4.21 -12.75
N THR A 81 16.26 -3.02 -13.36
CA THR A 81 17.53 -2.45 -13.85
C THR A 81 18.55 -2.30 -12.71
N THR A 82 18.13 -1.85 -11.52
CA THR A 82 19.01 -1.82 -10.34
C THR A 82 19.54 -3.21 -9.99
N ARG A 83 18.70 -4.23 -10.02
CA ARG A 83 19.10 -5.62 -9.79
C ARG A 83 20.11 -6.10 -10.82
N ASP A 84 19.85 -5.84 -12.12
CA ASP A 84 20.72 -6.26 -13.23
C ASP A 84 22.10 -5.60 -13.12
N ILE A 85 22.18 -4.33 -12.69
CA ILE A 85 23.45 -3.63 -12.42
C ILE A 85 24.22 -4.33 -11.29
N ILE A 86 23.60 -4.55 -10.15
CA ILE A 86 24.25 -5.18 -9.00
C ILE A 86 24.77 -6.56 -9.39
N ASP A 87 23.97 -7.37 -10.07
CA ASP A 87 24.28 -8.74 -10.44
C ASP A 87 25.34 -8.84 -11.57
N SER A 88 25.65 -7.72 -12.23
CA SER A 88 26.77 -7.66 -13.20
C SER A 88 28.14 -7.71 -12.54
N PHE A 89 28.22 -7.46 -11.22
CA PHE A 89 29.45 -7.58 -10.43
C PHE A 89 29.44 -8.89 -9.61
N PRO A 90 30.29 -9.88 -9.95
CA PRO A 90 30.23 -11.20 -9.34
C PRO A 90 30.26 -11.24 -7.81
N GLU A 91 31.05 -10.37 -7.18
CA GLU A 91 31.21 -10.27 -5.74
C GLU A 91 30.00 -9.63 -5.02
N TYR A 92 29.17 -8.87 -5.75
CA TYR A 92 27.97 -8.20 -5.22
C TYR A 92 26.67 -8.87 -5.66
N LYS A 93 26.76 -9.93 -6.45
CA LYS A 93 25.57 -10.62 -6.97
C LYS A 93 24.66 -11.08 -5.85
N GLY A 94 23.37 -10.73 -5.97
CA GLY A 94 22.33 -11.10 -5.01
C GLY A 94 22.32 -10.23 -3.74
N LEU A 95 23.07 -9.13 -3.68
CA LEU A 95 22.92 -8.17 -2.58
C LEU A 95 21.48 -7.69 -2.46
N GLN A 96 21.01 -7.56 -1.25
CA GLN A 96 19.67 -7.04 -0.96
C GLN A 96 19.51 -5.60 -1.44
N ILE A 97 18.32 -5.28 -1.94
CA ILE A 97 17.92 -3.92 -2.31
C ILE A 97 16.88 -3.45 -1.30
N HIS A 98 17.16 -2.32 -0.64
CA HIS A 98 16.23 -1.68 0.27
C HIS A 98 15.78 -0.34 -0.31
N ILE A 99 14.47 -0.14 -0.41
CA ILE A 99 13.89 1.12 -0.83
C ILE A 99 13.71 1.99 0.41
N THR A 100 14.61 2.96 0.56
CA THR A 100 14.70 3.82 1.75
C THR A 100 13.71 4.96 1.77
N GLU A 101 13.13 5.29 0.61
CA GLU A 101 11.94 6.14 0.49
C GLU A 101 11.09 5.67 -0.69
N PHE A 102 9.78 5.61 -0.51
CA PHE A 102 8.84 5.43 -1.61
C PHE A 102 7.49 6.11 -1.34
N ASN A 103 6.87 6.54 -2.38
CA ASN A 103 5.48 6.99 -2.47
C ASN A 103 5.10 7.02 -3.95
N SER A 104 3.88 7.43 -4.29
CA SER A 104 3.53 7.73 -5.68
C SER A 104 4.32 8.94 -6.19
N SER A 105 4.23 10.08 -5.51
CA SER A 105 4.88 11.33 -5.88
C SER A 105 6.06 11.68 -4.96
N TYR A 106 7.09 12.28 -5.55
CA TYR A 106 8.22 12.87 -4.83
C TYR A 106 7.99 14.35 -4.45
N THR A 107 6.82 14.90 -4.75
CA THR A 107 6.53 16.32 -4.59
C THR A 107 5.76 16.56 -3.29
N PRO A 108 6.23 17.46 -2.39
CA PRO A 108 5.63 17.69 -1.06
C PRO A 108 4.19 18.20 -1.08
N GLN A 109 3.68 18.60 -2.22
CA GLN A 109 2.33 19.14 -2.45
C GLN A 109 1.59 18.35 -3.53
N GLY A 110 1.95 17.08 -3.69
CA GLY A 110 1.35 16.16 -4.64
C GLY A 110 -0.05 15.75 -4.19
N VAL A 111 -1.09 16.34 -4.77
CA VAL A 111 -2.50 16.12 -4.37
C VAL A 111 -2.92 14.66 -4.39
N ILE A 112 -2.23 13.83 -5.15
CA ILE A 112 -2.46 12.38 -5.20
C ILE A 112 -2.31 11.71 -3.83
N HIS A 113 -1.44 12.21 -2.95
CA HIS A 113 -1.19 11.62 -1.63
C HIS A 113 -2.42 11.59 -0.72
N ASP A 114 -3.39 12.47 -0.96
CA ASP A 114 -4.62 12.57 -0.16
C ASP A 114 -5.75 11.68 -0.68
N THR A 115 -5.54 10.98 -1.81
CA THR A 115 -6.60 10.30 -2.57
C THR A 115 -6.65 8.78 -2.34
N ASN A 116 -7.80 8.18 -2.66
CA ASN A 116 -7.99 6.73 -2.72
C ASN A 116 -7.13 6.10 -3.83
N LEU A 117 -6.86 6.83 -4.91
CA LEU A 117 -5.95 6.38 -5.97
C LEU A 117 -4.55 6.05 -5.41
N ASN A 118 -4.02 6.89 -4.50
CA ASN A 118 -2.75 6.60 -3.85
C ASN A 118 -2.82 5.30 -3.03
N ALA A 119 -3.92 5.07 -2.32
CA ALA A 119 -4.11 3.84 -1.55
C ALA A 119 -4.07 2.58 -2.43
N ALA A 120 -4.77 2.60 -3.58
CA ALA A 120 -4.78 1.51 -4.54
C ALA A 120 -3.40 1.30 -5.19
N PHE A 121 -2.72 2.39 -5.56
CA PHE A 121 -1.38 2.34 -6.11
C PHE A 121 -0.37 1.73 -5.11
N ILE A 122 -0.39 2.16 -3.85
CA ILE A 122 0.49 1.62 -2.81
C ILE A 122 0.17 0.13 -2.53
N ALA A 123 -1.11 -0.29 -2.65
CA ALA A 123 -1.45 -1.72 -2.53
C ALA A 123 -0.73 -2.55 -3.61
N GLN A 124 -0.70 -2.07 -4.84
CA GLN A 124 0.03 -2.72 -5.93
C GLN A 124 1.55 -2.73 -5.67
N GLN A 125 2.12 -1.64 -5.18
CA GLN A 125 3.55 -1.59 -4.87
C GLN A 125 3.93 -2.61 -3.79
N LEU A 126 3.16 -2.66 -2.70
CA LEU A 126 3.40 -3.60 -1.60
C LEU A 126 3.22 -5.06 -2.02
N SER A 127 2.34 -5.35 -2.99
CA SER A 127 2.17 -6.72 -3.50
C SER A 127 3.43 -7.27 -4.16
N ARG A 128 4.33 -6.40 -4.64
CA ARG A 128 5.58 -6.75 -5.31
C ARG A 128 6.79 -6.81 -4.37
N LEU A 129 6.59 -6.54 -3.07
CA LEU A 129 7.65 -6.71 -2.08
C LEU A 129 8.16 -8.15 -2.07
N GLY A 130 9.47 -8.29 -2.15
CA GLY A 130 10.14 -9.60 -2.24
C GLY A 130 10.41 -10.08 -3.68
N ASP A 131 9.82 -9.46 -4.72
CA ASP A 131 10.10 -9.83 -6.12
C ASP A 131 11.52 -9.37 -6.54
N VAL A 132 11.91 -8.15 -6.16
CA VAL A 132 13.21 -7.54 -6.49
C VAL A 132 13.90 -6.93 -5.28
N ASN A 133 13.15 -6.33 -4.36
CA ASN A 133 13.64 -5.62 -3.18
C ASN A 133 13.07 -6.20 -1.89
N GLU A 134 13.81 -6.10 -0.80
CA GLU A 134 13.48 -6.69 0.51
C GLU A 134 12.67 -5.77 1.40
N SER A 135 12.69 -4.46 1.18
CA SER A 135 11.92 -3.53 2.02
C SER A 135 11.50 -2.27 1.29
N TYR A 136 10.41 -1.70 1.79
CA TYR A 136 9.91 -0.38 1.43
C TYR A 136 9.77 0.48 2.67
N SER A 137 10.36 1.70 2.67
CA SER A 137 10.16 2.72 3.69
C SER A 137 9.27 3.83 3.11
N TYR A 138 8.04 3.91 3.59
CA TYR A 138 7.09 4.91 3.08
C TYR A 138 7.48 6.32 3.53
N TRP A 139 7.54 7.25 2.61
CA TRP A 139 7.76 8.66 2.86
C TRP A 139 6.43 9.40 2.80
N THR A 140 5.76 9.67 3.94
CA THR A 140 6.20 9.50 5.31
C THR A 140 4.99 9.24 6.24
N PHE A 141 5.17 9.22 7.57
CA PHE A 141 4.09 8.85 8.49
C PHE A 141 3.03 9.94 8.64
N GLY A 142 3.43 11.22 8.78
CA GLY A 142 2.51 12.30 9.08
C GLY A 142 2.81 13.59 8.33
N ASP A 143 1.78 14.41 8.10
CA ASP A 143 1.87 15.70 7.43
C ASP A 143 2.41 16.79 8.37
N VAL A 144 3.61 16.55 8.90
CA VAL A 144 4.32 17.49 9.78
C VAL A 144 5.49 18.15 9.09
N PHE A 145 5.69 17.87 7.80
CA PHE A 145 6.79 18.39 7.02
C PHE A 145 6.46 19.75 6.41
N GLU A 146 7.37 20.69 6.59
CA GLU A 146 7.36 22.04 6.02
C GLU A 146 8.44 22.17 4.94
N GLU A 147 8.62 21.15 4.12
CA GLU A 147 9.74 21.05 3.18
C GLU A 147 9.78 22.20 2.16
N LEU A 148 8.63 22.65 1.69
CA LEU A 148 8.53 23.82 0.82
C LEU A 148 7.85 25.02 1.50
N ARG A 149 6.89 24.81 2.38
CA ARG A 149 6.08 25.84 3.07
C ARG A 149 5.29 25.23 4.22
N VAL A 150 4.77 26.10 5.09
CA VAL A 150 3.72 25.72 6.04
C VAL A 150 2.45 25.37 5.27
N PRO A 151 1.84 24.20 5.50
CA PRO A 151 0.59 23.80 4.85
C PRO A 151 -0.56 24.77 5.15
N PHE A 152 -1.38 25.08 4.13
CA PHE A 152 -2.50 26.01 4.24
C PHE A 152 -3.80 25.33 4.64
N THR A 153 -3.93 24.04 4.37
CA THR A 153 -5.14 23.25 4.54
C THR A 153 -4.83 21.89 5.10
N PRO A 154 -5.81 21.18 5.70
CA PRO A 154 -5.63 19.83 6.18
C PRO A 154 -5.21 18.85 5.09
N PHE A 155 -5.73 19.04 3.87
CA PHE A 155 -5.41 18.26 2.68
C PHE A 155 -4.69 19.16 1.67
N HIS A 156 -3.38 19.05 1.65
CA HIS A 156 -2.51 19.88 0.82
C HIS A 156 -1.55 19.05 -0.04
N GLY A 157 -1.81 17.73 -0.13
CA GLY A 157 -0.93 16.81 -0.84
C GLY A 157 0.34 16.43 -0.06
N GLY A 158 0.32 16.54 1.26
CA GLY A 158 1.42 16.12 2.12
C GLY A 158 1.71 14.61 1.98
N PHE A 159 2.94 14.21 2.22
CA PHE A 159 3.39 12.81 2.07
C PHE A 159 2.80 11.83 3.09
N GLY A 160 2.24 12.34 4.20
CA GLY A 160 1.87 11.56 5.36
C GLY A 160 0.77 10.54 5.12
N LEU A 161 0.82 9.44 5.85
CA LEU A 161 -0.32 8.53 6.03
C LEU A 161 -1.42 9.16 6.90
N VAL A 162 -1.02 10.15 7.73
CA VAL A 162 -1.90 10.86 8.67
C VAL A 162 -1.79 12.35 8.41
N ALA A 163 -2.91 12.97 8.06
CA ALA A 163 -3.02 14.42 7.89
C ALA A 163 -3.12 15.14 9.25
N ASN A 164 -2.92 16.46 9.22
CA ASN A 164 -3.10 17.32 10.37
C ASN A 164 -4.45 17.09 11.03
N GLY A 165 -4.50 17.11 12.36
CA GLY A 165 -5.70 16.75 13.11
C GLY A 165 -5.83 15.25 13.36
N CYS A 166 -4.79 14.45 13.16
CA CYS A 166 -4.81 12.98 13.30
C CYS A 166 -5.88 12.32 12.40
N ILE A 167 -6.04 12.79 11.19
CA ILE A 167 -6.94 12.24 10.18
C ILE A 167 -6.17 11.21 9.37
N THR A 168 -6.58 9.94 9.41
CA THR A 168 -5.97 8.89 8.60
C THR A 168 -6.39 9.07 7.14
N LYS A 169 -5.41 9.10 6.24
CA LYS A 169 -5.66 9.09 4.79
C LYS A 169 -5.97 7.67 4.30
N PRO A 170 -6.57 7.49 3.13
CA PRO A 170 -6.88 6.17 2.58
C PRO A 170 -5.68 5.22 2.59
N THR A 171 -4.50 5.69 2.23
CA THR A 171 -3.24 4.90 2.18
C THR A 171 -2.84 4.30 3.53
N PHE A 172 -3.18 4.94 4.67
CA PHE A 172 -2.97 4.37 6.00
C PHE A 172 -3.59 2.98 6.13
N TRP A 173 -4.78 2.79 5.59
CA TRP A 173 -5.49 1.53 5.67
C TRP A 173 -4.90 0.45 4.77
N THR A 174 -4.32 0.82 3.64
CA THR A 174 -3.54 -0.11 2.82
C THR A 174 -2.43 -0.75 3.64
N PHE A 175 -1.63 0.05 4.36
CA PHE A 175 -0.60 -0.49 5.25
C PHE A 175 -1.19 -1.34 6.38
N ALA A 176 -2.29 -0.89 6.98
CA ALA A 176 -2.97 -1.66 8.02
C ALA A 176 -3.49 -3.02 7.53
N PHE A 177 -3.91 -3.12 6.26
CA PHE A 177 -4.34 -4.35 5.63
C PHE A 177 -3.16 -5.29 5.37
N TYR A 178 -2.08 -4.79 4.78
CA TYR A 178 -0.86 -5.57 4.55
C TYR A 178 -0.23 -6.03 5.86
N LYS A 179 -0.25 -5.20 6.92
CA LYS A 179 0.19 -5.62 8.26
C LYS A 179 -0.60 -6.82 8.79
N LYS A 180 -1.91 -6.88 8.54
CA LYS A 180 -2.73 -8.05 8.88
C LYS A 180 -2.35 -9.29 8.08
N LEU A 181 -1.95 -9.14 6.80
CA LEU A 181 -1.43 -10.26 6.01
C LEU A 181 -0.13 -10.79 6.62
N GLU A 182 0.81 -9.92 6.95
CA GLU A 182 2.09 -10.28 7.58
C GLU A 182 1.89 -11.00 8.92
N GLU A 183 1.07 -10.42 9.81
CA GLU A 183 0.80 -10.99 11.15
C GLU A 183 0.00 -12.30 11.12
N SER A 184 -0.57 -12.66 9.97
CA SER A 184 -1.42 -13.84 9.85
C SER A 184 -0.65 -15.16 9.83
N GLU A 185 0.66 -15.14 9.61
CA GLU A 185 1.52 -16.31 9.40
C GLU A 185 0.98 -17.27 8.30
N ALA A 186 0.19 -16.72 7.37
CA ALA A 186 -0.46 -17.46 6.31
C ALA A 186 0.44 -17.55 5.06
N ASN A 187 0.24 -18.59 4.26
CA ASN A 187 0.97 -18.77 3.01
C ASN A 187 0.24 -18.11 1.84
N CYS A 188 0.99 -17.46 0.95
CA CYS A 188 0.43 -16.94 -0.29
C CYS A 188 0.01 -18.11 -1.19
N VAL A 189 -1.26 -18.15 -1.57
CA VAL A 189 -1.85 -19.20 -2.43
C VAL A 189 -2.24 -18.67 -3.80
N TYR A 190 -2.42 -17.37 -3.94
CA TYR A 190 -2.69 -16.71 -5.22
C TYR A 190 -2.23 -15.25 -5.19
N LYS A 191 -1.68 -14.77 -6.31
CA LYS A 191 -1.28 -13.39 -6.50
C LYS A 191 -1.36 -13.05 -7.99
N ASP A 192 -1.94 -11.90 -8.32
CA ASP A 192 -1.88 -11.28 -9.64
C ASP A 192 -1.76 -9.75 -9.56
N ASP A 193 -2.08 -9.03 -10.63
CA ASP A 193 -1.92 -7.57 -10.71
C ASP A 193 -2.96 -6.80 -9.88
N ASN A 194 -3.99 -7.46 -9.36
CA ASN A 194 -5.11 -6.83 -8.65
C ASN A 194 -5.40 -7.44 -7.27
N ILE A 195 -4.73 -8.53 -6.89
CA ILE A 195 -5.03 -9.22 -5.64
C ILE A 195 -3.87 -10.05 -5.11
N VAL A 196 -3.82 -10.18 -3.78
CA VAL A 196 -3.02 -11.16 -3.04
C VAL A 196 -3.96 -11.94 -2.13
N VAL A 197 -3.89 -13.29 -2.18
CA VAL A 197 -4.66 -14.20 -1.34
C VAL A 197 -3.74 -15.09 -0.55
N LEU A 198 -3.95 -15.16 0.75
CA LEU A 198 -3.25 -16.02 1.68
C LEU A 198 -4.19 -17.06 2.28
N LYS A 199 -3.64 -18.24 2.63
CA LYS A 199 -4.33 -19.30 3.37
C LYS A 199 -3.64 -19.55 4.70
N ARG A 200 -4.40 -19.51 5.80
CA ARG A 200 -3.95 -19.88 7.15
C ARG A 200 -3.89 -21.40 7.31
N ALA A 201 -3.10 -21.87 8.28
CA ALA A 201 -3.00 -23.29 8.59
C ALA A 201 -4.33 -23.93 9.05
N ASN A 202 -5.27 -23.13 9.59
CA ASN A 202 -6.61 -23.58 10.00
C ASN A 202 -7.63 -23.63 8.84
N GLY A 203 -7.21 -23.36 7.61
CA GLY A 203 -8.07 -23.39 6.42
C GLY A 203 -8.75 -22.06 6.08
N ASP A 204 -8.64 -21.02 6.91
CA ASP A 204 -9.18 -19.69 6.63
C ASP A 204 -8.37 -18.99 5.53
N TYR A 205 -9.04 -18.09 4.80
CA TYR A 205 -8.42 -17.27 3.76
C TYR A 205 -8.50 -15.80 4.11
N LEU A 206 -7.51 -15.03 3.65
CA LEU A 206 -7.51 -13.58 3.75
C LEU A 206 -6.75 -12.99 2.57
N GLY A 207 -7.00 -11.71 2.29
CA GLY A 207 -6.32 -11.06 1.16
C GLY A 207 -6.60 -9.57 1.07
N VAL A 208 -5.92 -8.97 0.10
CA VAL A 208 -6.13 -7.57 -0.31
C VAL A 208 -6.29 -7.53 -1.81
N ALA A 209 -7.34 -6.86 -2.29
CA ALA A 209 -7.58 -6.58 -3.70
C ALA A 209 -7.59 -5.07 -3.92
N TRP A 210 -7.20 -4.63 -5.11
CA TRP A 210 -7.16 -3.22 -5.49
C TRP A 210 -7.54 -3.02 -6.95
N ASN A 211 -8.06 -1.83 -7.26
CA ASN A 211 -8.40 -1.41 -8.62
C ASN A 211 -7.85 0.01 -8.84
N ILE A 212 -6.86 0.14 -9.72
CA ILE A 212 -6.27 1.43 -10.07
C ILE A 212 -6.95 1.93 -11.34
N ALA A 213 -7.86 2.88 -11.19
CA ALA A 213 -8.52 3.53 -12.31
C ALA A 213 -7.85 4.86 -12.61
N ARG A 214 -7.12 4.92 -13.72
CA ARG A 214 -6.48 6.15 -14.20
C ARG A 214 -7.35 6.77 -15.28
N LYS A 215 -7.57 8.07 -15.21
CA LYS A 215 -8.34 8.81 -16.24
C LYS A 215 -7.72 8.76 -17.63
N SER A 216 -6.42 8.51 -17.73
CA SER A 216 -5.64 8.52 -18.99
C SER A 216 -5.30 7.14 -19.55
N THR A 217 -5.66 6.04 -18.88
CA THR A 217 -5.34 4.69 -19.35
C THR A 217 -6.58 3.81 -19.45
N GLU A 218 -6.66 2.98 -20.49
CA GLU A 218 -7.73 2.00 -20.71
C GLU A 218 -7.79 0.90 -19.62
N GLN A 219 -6.92 0.91 -18.64
CA GLN A 219 -6.78 -0.14 -17.61
C GLN A 219 -7.68 0.06 -16.39
N GLY A 220 -8.18 1.28 -16.16
CA GLY A 220 -9.09 1.54 -15.04
C GLY A 220 -10.53 1.14 -15.37
N LYS A 221 -11.12 0.31 -14.52
CA LYS A 221 -12.55 -0.02 -14.58
C LYS A 221 -13.26 0.76 -13.49
N GLU A 222 -14.42 1.34 -13.78
CA GLU A 222 -15.28 1.96 -12.77
C GLU A 222 -15.57 0.97 -11.63
N LYS A 223 -15.73 -0.30 -11.98
CA LYS A 223 -15.92 -1.39 -11.03
C LYS A 223 -15.32 -2.67 -11.58
N MET A 224 -14.50 -3.32 -10.78
CA MET A 224 -13.97 -4.64 -11.02
C MET A 224 -14.74 -5.64 -10.16
N LEU A 225 -15.17 -6.75 -10.73
CA LEU A 225 -15.74 -7.88 -9.99
C LEU A 225 -14.76 -9.03 -10.04
N LEU A 226 -14.27 -9.44 -8.89
CA LEU A 226 -13.41 -10.60 -8.73
C LEU A 226 -14.26 -11.77 -8.23
N GLU A 227 -14.19 -12.88 -8.92
CA GLU A 227 -14.91 -14.11 -8.56
C GLU A 227 -13.90 -15.17 -8.15
N PHE A 228 -14.09 -15.73 -6.95
CA PHE A 228 -13.20 -16.76 -6.40
C PHE A 228 -13.97 -17.99 -5.99
N THR A 229 -13.31 -19.13 -6.18
CA THR A 229 -13.77 -20.41 -5.65
C THR A 229 -12.70 -20.95 -4.73
N PHE A 230 -13.02 -21.06 -3.45
CA PHE A 230 -12.14 -21.62 -2.44
C PHE A 230 -12.59 -23.04 -2.07
N PRO A 231 -11.67 -24.02 -1.94
CA PRO A 231 -11.99 -25.30 -1.33
C PRO A 231 -12.50 -25.11 0.11
N ALA A 232 -13.66 -25.69 0.41
CA ALA A 232 -14.29 -25.60 1.71
C ALA A 232 -13.90 -26.77 2.60
N GLU A 233 -13.44 -26.46 3.81
CA GLU A 233 -13.15 -27.44 4.88
C GLU A 233 -14.27 -27.51 5.91
N GLN A 234 -15.21 -26.53 5.89
CA GLN A 234 -16.34 -26.38 6.79
C GLN A 234 -17.63 -26.12 5.99
N GLU A 235 -18.78 -26.31 6.63
CA GLU A 235 -20.10 -26.09 6.01
C GLU A 235 -20.42 -24.60 5.80
N GLU A 236 -19.99 -23.76 6.71
CA GLU A 236 -20.32 -22.32 6.73
C GLU A 236 -19.08 -21.48 7.03
N TYR A 237 -19.06 -20.29 6.41
CA TYR A 237 -18.02 -19.29 6.61
C TYR A 237 -18.62 -17.90 6.82
N CYS A 238 -17.91 -17.08 7.56
CA CYS A 238 -18.12 -15.64 7.61
C CYS A 238 -17.17 -14.98 6.61
N PHE A 239 -17.72 -14.37 5.56
CA PHE A 239 -16.98 -13.54 4.64
C PHE A 239 -17.04 -12.09 5.13
N LEU A 240 -15.88 -11.52 5.48
CA LEU A 240 -15.73 -10.15 5.96
C LEU A 240 -14.98 -9.35 4.91
N THR A 241 -15.44 -8.13 4.63
CA THR A 241 -14.71 -7.16 3.82
C THR A 241 -14.53 -5.84 4.56
N LYS A 242 -13.41 -5.16 4.29
CA LYS A 242 -13.14 -3.76 4.69
C LYS A 242 -12.76 -2.99 3.45
N THR A 243 -13.61 -2.03 3.10
CA THR A 243 -13.50 -1.27 1.84
C THR A 243 -13.00 0.14 2.10
N VAL A 244 -12.07 0.56 1.25
CA VAL A 244 -11.51 1.91 1.11
C VAL A 244 -11.65 2.28 -0.35
N ASP A 245 -12.52 3.23 -0.70
CA ASP A 245 -12.78 3.67 -2.07
C ASP A 245 -13.30 5.12 -2.11
N GLU A 246 -13.69 5.61 -3.28
CA GLU A 246 -14.18 6.98 -3.48
C GLU A 246 -15.48 7.28 -2.71
N GLU A 247 -16.28 6.25 -2.40
CA GLU A 247 -17.54 6.39 -1.66
C GLU A 247 -17.36 6.18 -0.15
N THR A 248 -16.33 5.41 0.24
CA THR A 248 -16.09 5.04 1.63
C THR A 248 -14.64 5.26 2.02
N CYS A 249 -14.40 5.70 3.24
CA CYS A 249 -13.03 6.03 3.71
C CYS A 249 -12.36 7.11 2.84
N ASN A 250 -13.12 8.15 2.49
CA ASN A 250 -12.65 9.28 1.70
C ASN A 250 -12.78 10.60 2.48
N PRO A 251 -11.86 10.88 3.42
CA PRO A 251 -11.88 12.11 4.21
C PRO A 251 -11.65 13.38 3.37
N LEU A 252 -10.94 13.28 2.25
CA LEU A 252 -10.74 14.37 1.31
C LEU A 252 -12.07 14.84 0.70
N LYS A 253 -12.93 13.89 0.28
CA LYS A 253 -14.25 14.21 -0.25
C LYS A 253 -15.12 14.94 0.78
N VAL A 254 -15.12 14.48 2.02
CA VAL A 254 -15.89 15.13 3.10
C VAL A 254 -15.41 16.55 3.36
N TRP A 255 -14.10 16.78 3.37
CA TRP A 255 -13.52 18.12 3.48
C TRP A 255 -13.91 19.00 2.29
N HIS A 256 -13.88 18.47 1.07
CA HIS A 256 -14.33 19.17 -0.14
C HIS A 256 -15.81 19.58 -0.04
N ASP A 257 -16.69 18.65 0.34
CA ASP A 257 -18.13 18.89 0.49
C ASP A 257 -18.45 19.93 1.58
N MET A 258 -17.55 20.13 2.56
CA MET A 258 -17.64 21.19 3.56
C MET A 258 -17.24 22.58 3.03
N GLY A 259 -16.79 22.69 1.77
CA GLY A 259 -16.31 23.93 1.15
C GLY A 259 -14.83 24.22 1.39
N GLU A 260 -14.04 23.17 1.63
CA GLU A 260 -12.56 23.22 1.71
C GLU A 260 -12.02 24.19 2.78
N PRO A 261 -12.52 24.16 4.03
CA PRO A 261 -12.08 25.12 5.04
C PRO A 261 -10.58 24.96 5.35
N ALA A 262 -9.85 26.07 5.33
CA ALA A 262 -8.43 26.10 5.67
C ALA A 262 -8.20 25.71 7.14
N ASN A 263 -9.10 26.12 8.02
CA ASN A 263 -9.07 25.77 9.44
C ASN A 263 -10.33 25.00 9.81
N LEU A 264 -10.16 23.82 10.36
CA LEU A 264 -11.26 22.96 10.80
C LEU A 264 -11.70 23.32 12.22
N SER A 265 -13.01 23.35 12.46
CA SER A 265 -13.54 23.28 13.82
C SER A 265 -13.32 21.90 14.42
N GLU A 266 -13.54 21.78 15.72
CA GLU A 266 -13.43 20.47 16.41
C GLU A 266 -14.46 19.46 15.87
N GLU A 267 -15.70 19.92 15.64
CA GLU A 267 -16.77 19.11 15.07
C GLU A 267 -16.44 18.67 13.63
N GLN A 268 -15.92 19.55 12.79
CA GLN A 268 -15.52 19.23 11.43
C GLN A 268 -14.37 18.21 11.44
N THR A 269 -13.37 18.39 12.30
CA THR A 269 -12.26 17.45 12.47
C THR A 269 -12.76 16.07 12.89
N LYS A 270 -13.72 16.01 13.83
CA LYS A 270 -14.31 14.76 14.28
C LYS A 270 -15.05 14.04 13.16
N LEU A 271 -15.87 14.77 12.39
CA LEU A 271 -16.62 14.20 11.27
C LEU A 271 -15.68 13.63 10.18
N ILE A 272 -14.62 14.37 9.84
CA ILE A 272 -13.62 13.91 8.87
C ILE A 272 -12.90 12.65 9.39
N ARG A 273 -12.55 12.58 10.68
CA ARG A 273 -11.98 11.37 11.29
C ARG A 273 -12.93 10.17 11.25
N GLU A 274 -14.22 10.40 11.44
CA GLU A 274 -15.23 9.34 11.33
C GLU A 274 -15.32 8.81 9.89
N SER A 275 -15.26 9.70 8.89
CA SER A 275 -15.28 9.34 7.47
C SER A 275 -14.00 8.68 6.98
N SER A 276 -12.92 8.75 7.73
CA SER A 276 -11.62 8.17 7.37
C SER A 276 -11.47 6.68 7.73
N ARG A 277 -12.57 6.01 8.08
CA ARG A 277 -12.55 4.58 8.45
C ARG A 277 -13.08 3.71 7.32
N PRO A 278 -12.49 2.53 7.10
CA PRO A 278 -13.00 1.57 6.12
C PRO A 278 -14.42 1.14 6.42
N PHE A 279 -15.22 0.96 5.39
CA PHE A 279 -16.54 0.35 5.52
C PHE A 279 -16.42 -1.15 5.74
N VAL A 280 -17.07 -1.67 6.77
CA VAL A 280 -17.06 -3.09 7.13
C VAL A 280 -18.36 -3.74 6.70
N LYS A 281 -18.26 -4.81 5.92
CA LYS A 281 -19.40 -5.66 5.53
C LYS A 281 -19.10 -7.11 5.89
N THR A 282 -20.13 -7.86 6.28
CA THR A 282 -20.03 -9.29 6.52
C THR A 282 -21.18 -10.03 5.83
N GLU A 283 -20.89 -11.22 5.34
CA GLU A 283 -21.87 -12.14 4.78
C GLU A 283 -21.62 -13.56 5.30
N ARG A 284 -22.70 -14.31 5.50
CA ARG A 284 -22.61 -15.74 5.75
C ARG A 284 -22.58 -16.46 4.40
N LYS A 285 -21.58 -17.29 4.17
CA LYS A 285 -21.42 -18.11 2.97
C LYS A 285 -21.57 -19.58 3.36
N LYS A 286 -22.30 -20.34 2.56
CA LYS A 286 -22.40 -21.80 2.69
C LYS A 286 -21.61 -22.45 1.57
N GLN A 287 -20.99 -23.58 1.89
CA GLN A 287 -20.32 -24.37 0.89
C GLN A 287 -21.35 -25.02 -0.06
N GLU A 288 -20.96 -25.16 -1.32
CA GLU A 288 -21.67 -25.88 -2.36
C GLU A 288 -20.67 -26.83 -3.04
N ASP A 289 -20.97 -28.12 -3.06
CA ASP A 289 -20.10 -29.17 -3.64
C ASP A 289 -18.63 -29.10 -3.20
N GLY A 290 -18.40 -28.83 -1.91
CA GLY A 290 -17.06 -28.73 -1.34
C GLY A 290 -16.31 -27.43 -1.62
N ASN A 291 -17.01 -26.40 -2.11
CA ASN A 291 -16.41 -25.10 -2.45
C ASN A 291 -17.22 -23.93 -1.86
N ILE A 292 -16.53 -22.80 -1.67
CA ILE A 292 -17.16 -21.50 -1.38
C ILE A 292 -16.91 -20.57 -2.55
N CYS A 293 -17.99 -20.06 -3.15
CA CYS A 293 -17.93 -19.03 -4.17
C CYS A 293 -18.08 -17.64 -3.54
N VAL A 294 -17.16 -16.75 -3.85
CA VAL A 294 -17.14 -15.38 -3.35
C VAL A 294 -17.03 -14.41 -4.53
N GLU A 295 -17.92 -13.43 -4.52
CA GLU A 295 -17.85 -12.25 -5.40
C GLU A 295 -17.31 -11.08 -4.58
N LEU A 296 -16.22 -10.47 -5.05
CA LEU A 296 -15.58 -9.33 -4.42
C LEU A 296 -15.60 -8.14 -5.38
N PRO A 297 -16.54 -7.19 -5.22
CA PRO A 297 -16.52 -5.95 -5.97
C PRO A 297 -15.43 -5.02 -5.46
N VAL A 298 -14.62 -4.49 -6.37
CA VAL A 298 -13.61 -3.46 -6.09
C VAL A 298 -13.91 -2.26 -6.97
N ASN A 299 -14.37 -1.18 -6.36
CA ASN A 299 -14.69 0.05 -7.06
C ASN A 299 -13.43 0.75 -7.60
N GLU A 300 -13.65 1.77 -8.44
CA GLU A 300 -12.58 2.65 -8.93
C GLU A 300 -11.72 3.16 -7.75
N ASN A 301 -10.40 3.12 -7.91
CA ASN A 301 -9.42 3.53 -6.90
C ASN A 301 -9.64 2.88 -5.51
N GLY A 302 -10.23 1.70 -5.51
CA GLY A 302 -10.58 0.97 -4.30
C GLY A 302 -9.48 0.02 -3.84
N VAL A 303 -9.44 -0.18 -2.52
CA VAL A 303 -8.69 -1.25 -1.85
C VAL A 303 -9.65 -1.99 -0.93
N VAL A 304 -9.72 -3.30 -1.08
CA VAL A 304 -10.58 -4.15 -0.27
C VAL A 304 -9.75 -5.22 0.44
N TYR A 305 -9.73 -5.16 1.75
CA TYR A 305 -9.26 -6.28 2.58
C TYR A 305 -10.41 -7.24 2.80
N PHE A 306 -10.17 -8.54 2.72
CA PHE A 306 -11.16 -9.55 3.01
C PHE A 306 -10.63 -10.70 3.88
N GLU A 307 -11.55 -11.34 4.60
CA GLU A 307 -11.32 -12.60 5.31
C GLU A 307 -12.48 -13.56 5.04
N LEU A 308 -12.16 -14.81 4.85
CA LEU A 308 -13.11 -15.93 4.79
C LEU A 308 -12.77 -16.87 5.95
N ASN A 309 -13.46 -16.69 7.07
CA ASN A 309 -13.20 -17.42 8.29
C ASN A 309 -14.26 -18.50 8.50
N ALA A 310 -13.86 -19.70 8.92
CA ALA A 310 -14.78 -20.78 9.25
C ALA A 310 -15.83 -20.33 10.28
N GLY A 311 -17.10 -20.55 9.97
CA GLY A 311 -18.23 -20.18 10.82
C GLY A 311 -18.24 -21.02 12.09
N LYS A 312 -18.43 -20.38 13.24
CA LYS A 312 -18.71 -21.07 14.50
C LYS A 312 -20.22 -21.08 14.72
N VAL A 313 -20.80 -22.25 14.70
CA VAL A 313 -22.23 -22.40 14.98
C VAL A 313 -22.49 -22.09 16.46
N ASN A 314 -23.45 -21.19 16.71
CA ASN A 314 -23.93 -20.95 18.07
C ASN A 314 -24.60 -22.24 18.62
N PRO A 315 -24.13 -22.78 19.75
CA PRO A 315 -24.75 -23.94 20.36
C PRO A 315 -26.16 -23.67 20.91
N ASP A 316 -26.50 -22.42 21.16
CA ASP A 316 -27.85 -22.02 21.54
C ASP A 316 -28.78 -22.00 20.32
N ARG A 317 -29.56 -23.07 20.19
CA ARG A 317 -30.51 -23.25 19.06
C ARG A 317 -31.78 -22.41 19.20
N GLY A 318 -31.96 -21.69 20.31
CA GLY A 318 -33.12 -20.83 20.55
C GLY A 318 -33.05 -19.46 19.92
N TYR A 319 -31.85 -19.03 19.47
CA TYR A 319 -31.66 -17.73 18.84
C TYR A 319 -31.95 -17.79 17.33
N ASP A 320 -32.91 -16.98 16.88
CA ASP A 320 -33.29 -16.80 15.49
C ASP A 320 -33.09 -15.34 15.08
N TYR A 321 -32.00 -15.08 14.32
CA TYR A 321 -31.64 -13.73 13.87
C TYR A 321 -32.72 -13.11 12.98
N ASP A 322 -33.26 -13.86 12.04
CA ASP A 322 -34.25 -13.35 11.08
C ASP A 322 -35.56 -12.97 11.78
N ARG A 323 -35.97 -13.73 12.79
CA ARG A 323 -37.11 -13.40 13.63
C ARG A 323 -36.87 -12.12 14.45
N VAL A 324 -35.65 -11.92 14.96
CA VAL A 324 -35.31 -10.70 15.73
C VAL A 324 -35.30 -9.47 14.86
N VAL A 325 -34.71 -9.55 13.66
CA VAL A 325 -34.53 -8.40 12.76
C VAL A 325 -35.79 -8.06 11.98
N SER A 326 -36.53 -9.07 11.53
CA SER A 326 -37.73 -8.85 10.68
C SER A 326 -38.98 -8.47 11.49
N LEU A 327 -38.95 -8.53 12.81
CA LEU A 327 -40.13 -8.36 13.68
C LEU A 327 -41.34 -9.20 13.22
N LYS A 328 -41.12 -10.26 12.46
CA LYS A 328 -42.17 -11.21 12.06
C LYS A 328 -42.43 -12.14 13.22
N ALA A 329 -43.67 -12.06 13.74
CA ALA A 329 -44.15 -12.94 14.76
C ALA A 329 -44.25 -14.39 14.27
#